data_603308ea323b39b423b696a79531ddda
#
_entry.id   603308ea323b39b423b696a79531ddda
#
_cell.length_a   1.000
_cell.length_b   1.000
_cell.length_c   1.000
_cell.angle_alpha   90.00
_cell.angle_beta   90.00
_cell.angle_gamma   90.00
#
_symmetry.space_group_name_H-M   'P 1'
#
loop_
_entity.id
_entity.type
_entity.pdbx_description
1 polymer ?
#
loop_
_entity_poly.entity_id
_entity_poly.type
_entity_poly.pdbx_seq_one_letter_code
_entity_poly.pdbx_strand_id
1 'polypeptide(L)'
;YLESRGFQSLLLSVGGNIRAIGKKAVPDGEGEARWTIGIQNPEKSSERTELMAVLIDGLSVVSSGNYERYYTVNGTRYHHIIDPETLFPSACFNQVTILCGDSGLGDALSTAVFNMPLEEGRAYIDSLAGTEALWVLKDGTTVCSAGFWDYVKPE
;
A
#
# COMPACT_ATOMS: atom_id res chain seq x y z
N TYR A 1 -19.26 8.05 -7.15
CA TYR A 1 -20.10 8.06 -8.36
C TYR A 1 -20.54 6.66 -8.79
N LEU A 2 -19.64 5.68 -8.99
CA LEU A 2 -20.01 4.35 -9.46
C LEU A 2 -20.93 3.59 -8.47
N GLU A 3 -20.66 3.66 -7.16
CA GLU A 3 -21.53 3.10 -6.12
C GLU A 3 -22.94 3.74 -6.16
N SER A 4 -23.02 5.06 -6.34
CA SER A 4 -24.31 5.75 -6.48
C SER A 4 -25.07 5.39 -7.77
N ARG A 5 -24.39 4.77 -8.75
CA ARG A 5 -24.98 4.21 -9.98
C ARG A 5 -25.35 2.74 -9.86
N GLY A 6 -25.20 2.16 -8.66
CA GLY A 6 -25.61 0.77 -8.36
C GLY A 6 -24.54 -0.29 -8.64
N PHE A 7 -23.28 0.10 -8.93
CA PHE A 7 -22.21 -0.87 -9.04
C PHE A 7 -21.84 -1.40 -7.65
N GLN A 8 -21.93 -2.72 -7.46
CA GLN A 8 -21.68 -3.41 -6.18
C GLN A 8 -20.44 -4.32 -6.22
N SER A 9 -19.88 -4.56 -7.40
CA SER A 9 -18.70 -5.39 -7.59
C SER A 9 -17.82 -4.77 -8.67
N LEU A 10 -16.74 -4.11 -8.26
CA LEU A 10 -15.82 -3.43 -9.18
C LEU A 10 -14.45 -3.30 -8.56
N LEU A 11 -13.41 -3.48 -9.37
CA LEU A 11 -12.03 -3.19 -9.02
C LEU A 11 -11.49 -2.10 -9.95
N LEU A 12 -11.06 -0.99 -9.37
CA LEU A 12 -10.40 0.12 -10.07
C LEU A 12 -8.91 0.09 -9.74
N SER A 13 -8.06 0.19 -10.76
CA SER A 13 -6.61 0.34 -10.60
C SER A 13 -6.16 1.53 -11.42
N VAL A 14 -5.72 2.59 -10.75
CA VAL A 14 -5.31 3.85 -11.37
C VAL A 14 -4.05 4.37 -10.72
N GLY A 15 -2.95 4.44 -11.49
CA GLY A 15 -1.70 5.06 -11.05
C GLY A 15 -1.05 4.42 -9.82
N GLY A 16 -1.30 3.14 -9.55
CA GLY A 16 -0.80 2.43 -8.36
C GLY A 16 -1.77 2.41 -7.19
N ASN A 17 -2.88 3.16 -7.26
CA ASN A 17 -3.96 3.11 -6.28
C ASN A 17 -5.01 2.11 -6.76
N ILE A 18 -5.38 1.17 -5.89
CA ILE A 18 -6.41 0.17 -6.14
C ILE A 18 -7.59 0.47 -5.21
N ARG A 19 -8.80 0.49 -5.77
CA ARG A 19 -10.05 0.61 -5.01
C ARG A 19 -10.98 -0.53 -5.37
N ALA A 20 -11.40 -1.31 -4.38
CA ALA A 20 -12.46 -2.30 -4.53
C ALA A 20 -13.82 -1.72 -4.09
N ILE A 21 -14.86 -1.96 -4.86
CA ILE A 21 -16.25 -1.75 -4.48
C ILE A 21 -16.84 -3.13 -4.23
N GLY A 22 -17.17 -3.44 -2.96
CA GLY A 22 -17.68 -4.74 -2.55
C GLY A 22 -16.78 -5.91 -2.94
N LYS A 23 -17.39 -7.10 -3.01
CA LYS A 23 -16.72 -8.36 -3.37
C LYS A 23 -16.79 -8.64 -4.86
N LYS A 24 -16.04 -9.63 -5.33
CA LYS A 24 -16.17 -10.19 -6.68
C LYS A 24 -17.60 -10.71 -6.86
N ALA A 25 -18.23 -10.41 -8.00
CA ALA A 25 -19.57 -10.93 -8.33
C ALA A 25 -19.58 -12.46 -8.48
N VAL A 26 -18.45 -13.03 -8.91
CA VAL A 26 -18.22 -14.46 -9.00
C VAL A 26 -17.00 -14.80 -8.14
N PRO A 27 -17.15 -15.64 -7.11
CA PRO A 27 -16.02 -16.13 -6.33
C PRO A 27 -15.00 -16.87 -7.21
N ASP A 28 -13.76 -16.96 -6.76
CA ASP A 28 -12.73 -17.78 -7.45
C ASP A 28 -12.98 -19.29 -7.26
N GLY A 29 -12.09 -20.11 -7.83
CA GLY A 29 -12.20 -21.57 -7.77
C GLY A 29 -12.12 -22.18 -6.36
N GLU A 30 -11.68 -21.38 -5.38
CA GLU A 30 -11.62 -21.75 -3.95
C GLU A 30 -12.81 -21.21 -3.17
N GLY A 31 -13.74 -20.49 -3.82
CA GLY A 31 -14.91 -19.88 -3.20
C GLY A 31 -14.65 -18.52 -2.56
N GLU A 32 -13.43 -17.96 -2.72
CA GLU A 32 -13.11 -16.64 -2.16
C GLU A 32 -13.71 -15.52 -3.03
N ALA A 33 -14.56 -14.72 -2.42
CA ALA A 33 -15.23 -13.59 -3.08
C ALA A 33 -14.53 -12.25 -2.85
N ARG A 34 -13.62 -12.12 -1.87
CA ARG A 34 -12.81 -10.92 -1.68
C ARG A 34 -11.83 -10.77 -2.84
N TRP A 35 -11.47 -9.53 -3.13
CA TRP A 35 -10.48 -9.21 -4.14
C TRP A 35 -9.09 -9.55 -3.65
N THR A 36 -8.34 -10.32 -4.42
CA THR A 36 -6.92 -10.61 -4.16
C THR A 36 -6.07 -9.54 -4.81
N ILE A 37 -5.30 -8.80 -4.02
CA ILE A 37 -4.41 -7.73 -4.48
C ILE A 37 -2.98 -8.08 -4.08
N GLY A 38 -2.11 -8.24 -5.07
CA GLY A 38 -0.67 -8.40 -4.86
C GLY A 38 -0.02 -7.07 -4.45
N ILE A 39 0.76 -7.09 -3.38
CA ILE A 39 1.62 -5.97 -2.99
C ILE A 39 2.97 -6.17 -3.65
N GLN A 40 3.31 -5.25 -4.55
CA GLN A 40 4.53 -5.32 -5.34
C GLN A 40 5.79 -5.35 -4.46
N ASN A 41 6.77 -6.16 -4.85
CA ASN A 41 8.09 -6.15 -4.23
C ASN A 41 8.88 -4.93 -4.74
N PRO A 42 9.37 -4.01 -3.86
CA PRO A 42 10.18 -2.88 -4.27
C PRO A 42 11.57 -3.29 -4.80
N GLU A 43 12.03 -4.51 -4.47
CA GLU A 43 13.30 -5.05 -4.95
C GLU A 43 13.11 -5.67 -6.34
N LYS A 44 13.34 -4.87 -7.38
CA LYS A 44 13.13 -5.28 -8.78
C LYS A 44 14.10 -6.37 -9.29
N SER A 45 15.20 -6.62 -8.59
CA SER A 45 16.14 -7.69 -8.91
C SER A 45 15.72 -9.05 -8.32
N SER A 46 14.71 -9.06 -7.43
CA SER A 46 14.16 -10.27 -6.85
C SER A 46 13.35 -11.07 -7.88
N GLU A 47 13.46 -12.41 -7.83
CA GLU A 47 12.58 -13.29 -8.60
C GLU A 47 11.12 -13.22 -8.13
N ARG A 48 10.89 -12.82 -6.87
CA ARG A 48 9.55 -12.59 -6.32
C ARG A 48 9.07 -11.19 -6.70
N THR A 49 8.11 -11.11 -7.61
CA THR A 49 7.50 -9.85 -8.07
C THR A 49 6.57 -9.23 -7.02
N GLU A 50 6.04 -10.04 -6.11
CA GLU A 50 5.14 -9.64 -5.04
C GLU A 50 5.71 -10.02 -3.68
N LEU A 51 5.53 -9.15 -2.68
CA LEU A 51 5.88 -9.45 -1.29
C LEU A 51 4.87 -10.40 -0.68
N MET A 52 3.61 -10.10 -0.86
CA MET A 52 2.46 -10.84 -0.36
C MET A 52 1.20 -10.40 -1.10
N ALA A 53 0.11 -11.15 -0.94
CA ALA A 53 -1.20 -10.76 -1.41
C ALA A 53 -2.13 -10.46 -0.23
N VAL A 54 -3.05 -9.49 -0.41
CA VAL A 54 -4.10 -9.16 0.56
C VAL A 54 -5.48 -9.44 -0.03
N LEU A 55 -6.41 -9.82 0.83
CA LEU A 55 -7.82 -10.07 0.50
C LEU A 55 -8.65 -8.88 1.00
N ILE A 56 -9.26 -8.13 0.09
CA ILE A 56 -10.02 -6.93 0.42
C ILE A 56 -11.46 -6.99 -0.06
N ASP A 57 -12.33 -6.31 0.69
CA ASP A 57 -13.74 -6.09 0.39
C ASP A 57 -14.09 -4.64 0.72
N GLY A 58 -14.46 -3.86 -0.30
CA GLY A 58 -14.80 -2.45 -0.12
C GLY A 58 -13.66 -1.55 0.37
N LEU A 59 -12.40 -1.97 0.24
CA LEU A 59 -11.22 -1.21 0.66
C LEU A 59 -10.39 -0.73 -0.53
N SER A 60 -9.48 0.16 -0.24
CA SER A 60 -8.40 0.60 -1.13
C SER A 60 -7.07 0.01 -0.66
N VAL A 61 -6.19 -0.26 -1.63
CA VAL A 61 -4.77 -0.60 -1.42
C VAL A 61 -3.96 0.46 -2.14
N VAL A 62 -3.19 1.24 -1.39
CA VAL A 62 -2.43 2.37 -1.92
C VAL A 62 -0.99 2.27 -1.48
N SER A 63 -0.07 2.29 -2.45
CA SER A 63 1.36 2.14 -2.18
C SER A 63 2.15 3.35 -2.65
N SER A 64 2.98 3.88 -1.76
CA SER A 64 4.05 4.84 -2.05
C SER A 64 5.41 4.16 -1.95
N GLY A 65 6.29 4.37 -2.95
CA GLY A 65 7.59 3.72 -2.99
C GLY A 65 8.67 4.55 -3.68
N ASN A 66 9.93 4.27 -3.31
CA ASN A 66 11.10 4.97 -3.84
C ASN A 66 11.62 4.39 -5.17
N TYR A 67 10.97 3.35 -5.72
CA TYR A 67 11.45 2.53 -6.83
C TYR A 67 10.75 2.79 -8.17
N GLU A 68 9.65 3.56 -8.17
CA GLU A 68 8.87 3.85 -9.38
C GLU A 68 9.33 5.14 -10.08
N ARG A 69 9.41 6.24 -9.34
CA ARG A 69 9.73 7.58 -9.87
C ARG A 69 10.99 8.11 -9.22
N TYR A 70 12.14 7.88 -9.84
CA TYR A 70 13.44 8.35 -9.37
C TYR A 70 14.40 8.62 -10.52
N TYR A 71 15.46 9.36 -10.23
CA TYR A 71 16.63 9.47 -11.07
C TYR A 71 17.89 9.20 -10.24
N THR A 72 19.02 8.91 -10.91
CA THR A 72 20.28 8.58 -10.22
C THR A 72 21.36 9.57 -10.62
N VAL A 73 22.05 10.13 -9.63
CA VAL A 73 23.21 11.00 -9.80
C VAL A 73 24.35 10.45 -8.97
N ASN A 74 25.49 10.18 -9.61
CA ASN A 74 26.69 9.65 -8.94
C ASN A 74 26.42 8.43 -8.04
N GLY A 75 25.53 7.52 -8.49
CA GLY A 75 25.14 6.33 -7.73
C GLY A 75 24.09 6.56 -6.65
N THR A 76 23.70 7.78 -6.35
CA THR A 76 22.67 8.13 -5.38
C THR A 76 21.31 8.25 -6.07
N ARG A 77 20.30 7.57 -5.53
CA ARG A 77 18.91 7.60 -6.03
C ARG A 77 18.15 8.76 -5.40
N TYR A 78 17.48 9.56 -6.23
CA TYR A 78 16.61 10.67 -5.84
C TYR A 78 15.20 10.38 -6.32
N HIS A 79 14.30 10.02 -5.41
CA HIS A 79 12.90 9.75 -5.70
C HIS A 79 12.01 10.94 -5.32
N HIS A 80 10.74 10.88 -5.72
CA HIS A 80 9.79 12.00 -5.65
C HIS A 80 9.16 12.23 -4.27
N ILE A 81 9.33 11.31 -3.31
CA ILE A 81 8.80 11.48 -1.95
C ILE A 81 9.81 12.31 -1.16
N ILE A 82 9.48 13.57 -0.97
CA ILE A 82 10.36 14.56 -0.32
C ILE A 82 10.00 14.68 1.14
N ASP A 83 10.99 14.58 2.00
CA ASP A 83 10.88 14.90 3.41
C ASP A 83 10.77 16.43 3.59
N PRO A 84 9.70 16.94 4.21
CA PRO A 84 9.45 18.37 4.35
C PRO A 84 10.43 19.08 5.29
N GLU A 85 11.13 18.35 6.17
CA GLU A 85 12.12 18.94 7.08
C GLU A 85 13.49 19.09 6.41
N THR A 86 13.94 18.04 5.72
CA THR A 86 15.26 18.03 5.09
C THR A 86 15.24 18.61 3.67
N LEU A 87 14.09 18.66 3.02
CA LEU A 87 13.87 19.04 1.60
C LEU A 87 14.59 18.10 0.61
N PHE A 88 14.95 16.90 1.06
CA PHE A 88 15.54 15.83 0.26
C PHE A 88 14.62 14.61 0.20
N PRO A 89 14.86 13.68 -0.73
CA PRO A 89 14.13 12.40 -0.75
C PRO A 89 14.23 11.67 0.59
N SER A 90 13.08 11.23 1.11
CA SER A 90 13.00 10.51 2.37
C SER A 90 13.86 9.24 2.37
N ALA A 91 14.60 9.01 3.43
CA ALA A 91 15.51 7.87 3.56
C ALA A 91 14.93 6.70 4.40
N CYS A 92 13.70 6.84 4.93
CA CYS A 92 13.18 5.93 5.94
C CYS A 92 12.85 4.53 5.38
N PHE A 93 12.14 4.45 4.23
CA PHE A 93 11.57 3.20 3.73
C PHE A 93 11.84 2.98 2.25
N ASN A 94 11.62 1.76 1.76
CA ASN A 94 11.54 1.44 0.35
C ASN A 94 10.10 1.57 -0.16
N GLN A 95 9.12 1.18 0.67
CA GLN A 95 7.70 1.22 0.34
C GLN A 95 6.86 1.37 1.61
N VAL A 96 5.72 2.03 1.47
CA VAL A 96 4.61 2.00 2.43
C VAL A 96 3.33 1.68 1.66
N THR A 97 2.56 0.71 2.16
CA THR A 97 1.25 0.35 1.60
C THR A 97 0.17 0.59 2.66
N ILE A 98 -0.89 1.29 2.31
CA ILE A 98 -2.04 1.57 3.15
C ILE A 98 -3.25 0.77 2.68
N LEU A 99 -3.97 0.16 3.63
CA LEU A 99 -5.30 -0.40 3.45
C LEU A 99 -6.30 0.51 4.18
N CYS A 100 -7.28 1.08 3.47
CA CYS A 100 -8.31 1.92 4.08
C CYS A 100 -9.55 2.03 3.20
N GLY A 101 -10.62 2.62 3.75
CA GLY A 101 -11.89 2.77 3.03
C GLY A 101 -11.88 3.85 1.94
N ASP A 102 -10.99 4.83 1.99
CA ASP A 102 -10.91 5.95 1.05
C ASP A 102 -9.54 5.99 0.37
N SER A 103 -9.51 5.90 -0.97
CA SER A 103 -8.28 5.87 -1.76
C SER A 103 -7.51 7.20 -1.71
N GLY A 104 -8.19 8.33 -1.62
CA GLY A 104 -7.54 9.63 -1.51
C GLY A 104 -6.89 9.81 -0.14
N LEU A 105 -7.55 9.37 0.94
CA LEU A 105 -6.96 9.31 2.27
C LEU A 105 -5.76 8.36 2.29
N GLY A 106 -5.88 7.18 1.68
CA GLY A 106 -4.79 6.22 1.58
C GLY A 106 -3.56 6.79 0.87
N ASP A 107 -3.75 7.56 -0.20
CA ASP A 107 -2.68 8.23 -0.94
C ASP A 107 -1.95 9.28 -0.07
N ALA A 108 -2.71 10.11 0.64
CA ALA A 108 -2.14 11.08 1.58
C ALA A 108 -1.40 10.40 2.74
N LEU A 109 -1.99 9.36 3.35
CA LEU A 109 -1.39 8.63 4.47
C LEU A 109 -0.11 7.89 4.04
N SER A 110 -0.10 7.22 2.89
CA SER A 110 1.08 6.48 2.43
C SER A 110 2.30 7.38 2.28
N THR A 111 2.11 8.63 1.84
CA THR A 111 3.16 9.63 1.74
C THR A 111 3.53 10.23 3.09
N ALA A 112 2.54 10.51 3.94
CA ALA A 112 2.77 11.08 5.27
C ALA A 112 3.61 10.13 6.14
N VAL A 113 3.17 8.87 6.32
CA VAL A 113 3.89 7.90 7.16
C VAL A 113 5.18 7.38 6.52
N PHE A 114 5.39 7.60 5.22
CA PHE A 114 6.68 7.36 4.57
C PHE A 114 7.77 8.33 5.07
N ASN A 115 7.38 9.51 5.54
CA ASN A 115 8.26 10.55 6.06
C ASN A 115 8.33 10.58 7.60
N MET A 116 7.63 9.68 8.30
CA MET A 116 7.66 9.58 9.75
C MET A 116 8.64 8.50 10.22
N PRO A 117 9.23 8.61 11.43
CA PRO A 117 9.85 7.48 12.09
C PRO A 117 8.86 6.31 12.21
N LEU A 118 9.36 5.06 12.07
CA LEU A 118 8.50 3.86 12.01
C LEU A 118 7.51 3.77 13.18
N GLU A 119 7.99 3.96 14.41
CA GLU A 119 7.17 3.83 15.62
C GLU A 119 6.07 4.89 15.68
N GLU A 120 6.36 6.12 15.25
CA GLU A 120 5.38 7.21 15.19
C GLU A 120 4.34 6.95 14.10
N GLY A 121 4.80 6.58 12.90
CA GLY A 121 3.92 6.24 11.78
C GLY A 121 3.00 5.06 12.12
N ARG A 122 3.54 4.03 12.80
CA ARG A 122 2.78 2.87 13.25
C ARG A 122 1.73 3.25 14.30
N ALA A 123 2.14 3.98 15.35
CA ALA A 123 1.22 4.45 16.38
C ALA A 123 0.10 5.33 15.80
N TYR A 124 0.44 6.17 14.82
CA TYR A 124 -0.52 7.00 14.12
C TYR A 124 -1.54 6.15 13.33
N ILE A 125 -1.08 5.19 12.53
CA ILE A 125 -1.98 4.28 11.78
C ILE A 125 -2.84 3.45 12.74
N ASP A 126 -2.26 2.87 13.80
CA ASP A 126 -3.00 2.08 14.80
C ASP A 126 -4.08 2.92 15.53
N SER A 127 -3.98 4.25 15.53
CA SER A 127 -5.01 5.15 16.05
C SER A 127 -6.19 5.42 15.10
N LEU A 128 -6.04 5.07 13.82
CA LEU A 128 -7.04 5.33 12.77
C LEU A 128 -7.90 4.09 12.54
N ALA A 129 -9.17 4.17 12.92
CA ALA A 129 -10.10 3.05 12.74
C ALA A 129 -10.22 2.62 11.26
N GLY A 130 -10.11 1.32 10.99
CA GLY A 130 -10.27 0.75 9.65
C GLY A 130 -9.14 1.11 8.68
N THR A 131 -7.98 1.47 9.21
CA THR A 131 -6.78 1.79 8.43
C THR A 131 -5.63 0.91 8.89
N GLU A 132 -4.97 0.25 7.96
CA GLU A 132 -3.80 -0.60 8.22
C GLU A 132 -2.65 -0.24 7.30
N ALA A 133 -1.43 -0.55 7.70
CA ALA A 133 -0.25 -0.27 6.92
C ALA A 133 0.80 -1.37 6.96
N LEU A 134 1.54 -1.45 5.85
CA LEU A 134 2.76 -2.25 5.68
C LEU A 134 3.90 -1.31 5.32
N TRP A 135 5.01 -1.37 6.03
CA TRP A 135 6.28 -0.72 5.71
C TRP A 135 7.29 -1.74 5.22
N VAL A 136 8.02 -1.41 4.17
CA VAL A 136 9.21 -2.14 3.71
C VAL A 136 10.43 -1.33 4.04
N LEU A 137 11.26 -1.81 4.95
CA LEU A 137 12.49 -1.14 5.40
C LEU A 137 13.56 -1.17 4.32
N LYS A 138 14.66 -0.46 4.54
CA LYS A 138 15.78 -0.39 3.59
C LYS A 138 16.50 -1.73 3.36
N ASP A 139 16.48 -2.60 4.35
CA ASP A 139 17.03 -3.96 4.28
C ASP A 139 16.06 -5.01 3.69
N GLY A 140 14.85 -4.56 3.29
CA GLY A 140 13.79 -5.43 2.76
C GLY A 140 12.90 -6.06 3.83
N THR A 141 13.17 -5.86 5.12
CA THR A 141 12.30 -6.32 6.21
C THR A 141 10.94 -5.63 6.13
N THR A 142 9.88 -6.38 6.41
CA THR A 142 8.51 -5.86 6.46
C THR A 142 8.03 -5.69 7.89
N VAL A 143 7.36 -4.57 8.16
CA VAL A 143 6.69 -4.27 9.43
C VAL A 143 5.26 -3.88 9.13
N CYS A 144 4.31 -4.35 9.95
CA CYS A 144 2.88 -4.09 9.77
C CYS A 144 2.28 -3.39 10.99
N SER A 145 1.18 -2.66 10.78
CA SER A 145 0.25 -2.25 11.82
C SER A 145 -0.46 -3.46 12.44
N ALA A 146 -1.14 -3.26 13.58
CA ALA A 146 -1.66 -4.35 14.41
C ALA A 146 -2.64 -5.27 13.69
N GLY A 147 -3.55 -4.73 12.87
CA GLY A 147 -4.60 -5.49 12.19
C GLY A 147 -4.28 -5.85 10.74
N PHE A 148 -3.12 -5.50 10.20
CA PHE A 148 -2.80 -5.73 8.79
C PHE A 148 -2.85 -7.23 8.40
N TRP A 149 -2.43 -8.09 9.32
CA TRP A 149 -2.37 -9.55 9.08
C TRP A 149 -3.73 -10.20 8.84
N ASP A 150 -4.82 -9.58 9.29
CA ASP A 150 -6.19 -10.05 9.05
C ASP A 150 -6.58 -10.00 7.57
N TYR A 151 -5.85 -9.21 6.78
CA TYR A 151 -6.05 -9.05 5.35
C TYR A 151 -5.11 -9.90 4.50
N VAL A 152 -4.03 -10.44 5.06
CA VAL A 152 -3.05 -11.21 4.29
C VAL A 152 -3.68 -12.52 3.81
N LYS A 153 -3.54 -12.81 2.51
CA LYS A 153 -3.99 -14.09 1.94
C LYS A 153 -3.10 -15.21 2.49
N PRO A 154 -3.67 -16.27 3.08
CA PRO A 154 -2.91 -17.46 3.44
C PRO A 154 -2.22 -18.09 2.22
N GLU A 155 -1.02 -18.64 2.44
CA GLU A 155 -0.28 -19.41 1.42
C GLU A 155 -0.97 -20.74 1.09
#